data_ae74720dbd0dbb190e318b213fbd9ec3
#
_entry.id   ae74720dbd0dbb190e318b213fbd9ec3
#
_cell.length_a   1.000
_cell.length_b   1.000
_cell.length_c   1.000
_cell.angle_alpha   90.00
_cell.angle_beta   90.00
_cell.angle_gamma   90.00
#
_symmetry.space_group_name_H-M   'P 1'
#
loop_
_entity.id
_entity.type
_entity.pdbx_description
1 polymer ?
#
loop_
_entity_poly.entity_id
_entity_poly.type
_entity_poly.pdbx_seq_one_letter_code
_entity_poly.pdbx_strand_id
1 'polypeptide(L)'
;MSKLKLILSILCMLVCVAVVAQNEAAKKQMDTYVIGFYNLENLFDTINDPNKNDEQYLPDGDYAWSGLKYRSKLERMSYAISRMPENLAILGVSEVENIGVLEDLVAQPTIKERNLRPILVEGPDKRGVDVGLLYSANTFRPTNVTSTRIISEIPDFYTRDQLCVSGMLDGELIHVIVIHWPSRGGGERRSAPRRADAARTTRHICDSLFAINADAKIVIMGDFNDDPVDASVIEHLGVRPTRGGTAKGELFNTTYDLYKKGIGSLAYQDKWNLFDQIIISESWLSSSAASLTYWRTVIFNKNFLAQQSGKYKGYPLRTHSGGVWTNGYSDHFPSLMWVVKNKK
;
A
#
# COMPACT_ATOMS: atom_id res chain seq x y z
N MET A 1 47.47 -37.74 30.15
CA MET A 1 46.70 -36.46 30.29
C MET A 1 45.99 -36.52 31.64
N SER A 2 46.21 -35.55 32.53
CA SER A 2 45.69 -35.61 33.89
C SER A 2 44.17 -35.39 33.91
N LYS A 3 43.48 -36.04 34.84
CA LYS A 3 42.02 -35.88 35.08
C LYS A 3 41.59 -34.41 35.16
N LEU A 4 42.49 -33.53 35.59
CA LEU A 4 42.30 -32.10 35.68
C LEU A 4 42.11 -31.43 34.31
N LYS A 5 42.87 -31.84 33.26
CA LYS A 5 42.70 -31.31 31.89
C LYS A 5 41.38 -31.72 31.25
N LEU A 6 40.90 -32.92 31.55
CA LEU A 6 39.62 -33.42 31.09
C LEU A 6 38.45 -32.64 31.73
N ILE A 7 38.53 -32.38 33.03
CA ILE A 7 37.52 -31.62 33.78
C ILE A 7 37.48 -30.17 33.28
N LEU A 8 38.63 -29.54 33.00
CA LEU A 8 38.71 -28.18 32.49
C LEU A 8 38.11 -28.09 31.08
N SER A 9 38.35 -29.08 30.21
CA SER A 9 37.75 -29.13 28.87
C SER A 9 36.24 -29.29 28.90
N ILE A 10 35.71 -30.12 29.80
CA ILE A 10 34.25 -30.31 29.96
C ILE A 10 33.61 -29.02 30.50
N LEU A 11 34.25 -28.35 31.46
CA LEU A 11 33.75 -27.08 32.00
C LEU A 11 33.73 -25.97 30.94
N CYS A 12 34.79 -25.87 30.11
CA CYS A 12 34.81 -24.93 28.96
C CYS A 12 33.70 -25.21 27.94
N MET A 13 33.46 -26.50 27.60
CA MET A 13 32.35 -26.85 26.70
C MET A 13 30.98 -26.48 27.27
N LEU A 14 30.76 -26.72 28.56
CA LEU A 14 29.50 -26.38 29.22
C LEU A 14 29.29 -24.88 29.29
N VAL A 15 30.32 -24.07 29.50
CA VAL A 15 30.25 -22.61 29.47
C VAL A 15 29.99 -22.12 28.04
N CYS A 16 30.64 -22.67 27.01
CA CYS A 16 30.38 -22.33 25.62
C CYS A 16 28.95 -22.68 25.20
N VAL A 17 28.42 -23.83 25.59
CA VAL A 17 27.04 -24.23 25.31
C VAL A 17 26.06 -23.33 26.04
N ALA A 18 26.32 -22.94 27.28
CA ALA A 18 25.46 -22.01 28.02
C ALA A 18 25.47 -20.59 27.41
N VAL A 19 26.61 -20.10 26.92
CA VAL A 19 26.74 -18.80 26.27
C VAL A 19 26.02 -18.80 24.89
N VAL A 20 26.13 -19.91 24.15
CA VAL A 20 25.41 -20.06 22.87
C VAL A 20 23.89 -20.14 23.11
N ALA A 21 23.45 -20.91 24.11
CA ALA A 21 22.05 -21.03 24.49
C ALA A 21 21.48 -19.69 25.03
N GLN A 22 22.26 -18.93 25.81
CA GLN A 22 21.87 -17.56 26.22
C GLN A 22 21.83 -16.59 25.06
N ASN A 23 22.70 -16.68 24.06
CA ASN A 23 22.65 -15.86 22.85
C ASN A 23 21.49 -16.24 21.93
N GLU A 24 21.07 -17.49 21.87
CA GLU A 24 19.86 -17.90 21.16
C GLU A 24 18.56 -17.47 21.88
N ALA A 25 18.53 -17.55 23.22
CA ALA A 25 17.42 -17.05 24.02
C ALA A 25 17.29 -15.52 24.00
N ALA A 26 18.37 -14.80 23.68
CA ALA A 26 18.39 -13.35 23.56
C ALA A 26 18.05 -12.83 22.15
N LYS A 27 17.70 -13.67 21.18
CA LYS A 27 17.01 -13.21 19.98
C LYS A 27 15.64 -12.68 20.41
N LYS A 28 15.57 -11.39 20.71
CA LYS A 28 14.30 -10.69 20.97
C LYS A 28 13.32 -11.06 19.86
N GLN A 29 12.34 -11.86 20.21
CA GLN A 29 11.31 -12.26 19.27
C GLN A 29 10.50 -10.99 18.95
N MET A 30 10.55 -10.53 17.70
CA MET A 30 9.79 -9.35 17.23
C MET A 30 8.52 -9.79 16.54
N ASP A 31 7.43 -9.14 16.86
CA ASP A 31 6.23 -9.20 16.04
C ASP A 31 6.43 -8.30 14.83
N THR A 32 6.02 -8.79 13.68
CA THR A 32 6.16 -8.08 12.40
C THR A 32 4.81 -8.00 11.71
N TYR A 33 4.50 -6.84 11.14
CA TYR A 33 3.29 -6.61 10.38
C TYR A 33 3.64 -5.98 9.04
N VAL A 34 2.86 -6.29 8.01
CA VAL A 34 3.00 -5.67 6.68
C VAL A 34 1.80 -4.78 6.42
N ILE A 35 2.09 -3.56 6.02
CA ILE A 35 1.12 -2.58 5.53
C ILE A 35 1.49 -2.29 4.08
N GLY A 36 0.56 -2.43 3.15
CA GLY A 36 0.85 -2.29 1.73
C GLY A 36 -0.21 -1.52 0.96
N PHE A 37 0.12 -1.21 -0.29
CA PHE A 37 -0.79 -0.62 -1.26
C PHE A 37 -0.68 -1.34 -2.60
N TYR A 38 -1.82 -1.50 -3.29
CA TYR A 38 -1.89 -2.07 -4.63
C TYR A 38 -3.00 -1.41 -5.46
N ASN A 39 -2.64 -0.75 -6.55
CA ASN A 39 -3.59 -0.34 -7.58
C ASN A 39 -4.05 -1.61 -8.33
N LEU A 40 -5.36 -1.89 -8.35
CA LEU A 40 -5.92 -3.12 -8.91
C LEU A 40 -6.22 -3.03 -10.41
N GLU A 41 -5.91 -1.90 -11.05
CA GLU A 41 -6.17 -1.65 -12.48
C GLU A 41 -7.62 -1.97 -12.86
N ASN A 42 -8.54 -1.07 -12.46
CA ASN A 42 -9.94 -1.09 -12.85
C ASN A 42 -10.65 -2.42 -12.52
N LEU A 43 -10.79 -2.73 -11.24
CA LEU A 43 -11.57 -3.87 -10.76
C LEU A 43 -13.05 -3.47 -10.75
N PHE A 44 -13.74 -3.78 -11.85
CA PHE A 44 -15.18 -3.61 -12.05
C PHE A 44 -15.90 -4.94 -12.01
N ASP A 45 -17.17 -4.93 -11.62
CA ASP A 45 -18.07 -6.05 -11.89
C ASP A 45 -18.61 -6.00 -13.34
N THR A 46 -19.78 -6.51 -13.61
CA THR A 46 -20.39 -6.54 -14.95
C THR A 46 -21.78 -5.91 -14.97
N ILE A 47 -22.11 -5.14 -13.93
CA ILE A 47 -23.41 -4.53 -13.70
C ILE A 47 -23.27 -3.02 -13.89
N ASN A 48 -24.08 -2.43 -14.73
CA ASN A 48 -24.06 -1.00 -15.00
C ASN A 48 -24.53 -0.20 -13.78
N ASP A 49 -23.71 0.78 -13.34
CA ASP A 49 -24.18 1.83 -12.44
C ASP A 49 -24.71 3.02 -13.29
N PRO A 50 -26.01 3.28 -13.27
CA PRO A 50 -26.60 4.34 -14.12
C PRO A 50 -26.14 5.76 -13.76
N ASN A 51 -25.39 5.94 -12.66
CA ASN A 51 -24.86 7.23 -12.22
C ASN A 51 -23.36 7.42 -12.54
N LYS A 52 -22.72 6.42 -13.14
CA LYS A 52 -21.29 6.40 -13.45
C LYS A 52 -21.06 6.17 -14.94
N ASN A 53 -19.85 6.45 -15.41
CA ASN A 53 -19.43 6.21 -16.79
C ASN A 53 -18.58 4.92 -16.80
N ASP A 54 -19.23 3.79 -16.57
CA ASP A 54 -18.60 2.46 -16.45
C ASP A 54 -18.88 1.56 -17.67
N GLU A 55 -19.59 2.08 -18.69
CA GLU A 55 -20.09 1.30 -19.84
C GLU A 55 -19.00 0.51 -20.56
N GLN A 56 -17.75 0.99 -20.55
CA GLN A 56 -16.63 0.28 -21.16
C GLN A 56 -16.30 -1.06 -20.44
N TYR A 57 -16.72 -1.21 -19.19
CA TYR A 57 -16.56 -2.41 -18.35
C TYR A 57 -17.81 -3.29 -18.29
N LEU A 58 -18.72 -3.14 -19.25
CA LEU A 58 -19.89 -4.01 -19.41
C LEU A 58 -19.60 -5.13 -20.42
N PRO A 59 -20.42 -6.21 -20.43
CA PRO A 59 -20.27 -7.31 -21.40
C PRO A 59 -20.35 -6.88 -22.85
N ASP A 60 -21.13 -5.84 -23.16
CA ASP A 60 -21.32 -5.23 -24.47
C ASP A 60 -20.50 -3.94 -24.67
N GLY A 61 -19.71 -3.54 -23.67
CA GLY A 61 -18.83 -2.38 -23.73
C GLY A 61 -17.50 -2.64 -24.46
N ASP A 62 -16.66 -1.60 -24.56
CA ASP A 62 -15.41 -1.60 -25.35
C ASP A 62 -14.45 -2.74 -24.95
N TYR A 63 -14.40 -3.09 -23.67
CA TYR A 63 -13.56 -4.20 -23.18
C TYR A 63 -14.25 -5.56 -23.25
N ALA A 64 -15.53 -5.62 -23.68
CA ALA A 64 -16.35 -6.84 -23.63
C ALA A 64 -16.16 -7.56 -22.27
N TRP A 65 -16.40 -6.79 -21.18
CA TRP A 65 -16.09 -7.20 -19.82
C TRP A 65 -17.09 -8.22 -19.29
N SER A 66 -16.90 -9.47 -19.71
CA SER A 66 -17.79 -10.58 -19.37
C SER A 66 -17.54 -11.10 -17.94
N GLY A 67 -18.53 -11.83 -17.40
CA GLY A 67 -18.36 -12.52 -16.12
C GLY A 67 -17.19 -13.51 -16.07
N LEU A 68 -16.71 -14.03 -17.22
CA LEU A 68 -15.48 -14.82 -17.29
C LEU A 68 -14.24 -13.95 -17.04
N LYS A 69 -14.17 -12.78 -17.66
CA LYS A 69 -13.06 -11.82 -17.45
C LYS A 69 -13.04 -11.32 -16.01
N TYR A 70 -14.20 -10.96 -15.46
CA TYR A 70 -14.32 -10.53 -14.06
C TYR A 70 -13.82 -11.62 -13.10
N ARG A 71 -14.29 -12.85 -13.21
CA ARG A 71 -13.79 -13.96 -12.38
C ARG A 71 -12.29 -14.18 -12.54
N SER A 72 -11.79 -14.15 -13.78
CA SER A 72 -10.34 -14.29 -14.02
C SER A 72 -9.54 -13.16 -13.38
N LYS A 73 -10.05 -11.92 -13.40
CA LYS A 73 -9.44 -10.77 -12.73
C LYS A 73 -9.39 -10.98 -11.22
N LEU A 74 -10.48 -11.44 -10.60
CA LEU A 74 -10.53 -11.79 -9.17
C LEU A 74 -9.51 -12.88 -8.81
N GLU A 75 -9.43 -13.94 -9.62
CA GLU A 75 -8.43 -15.01 -9.45
C GLU A 75 -6.99 -14.47 -9.53
N ARG A 76 -6.71 -13.60 -10.50
CA ARG A 76 -5.39 -12.97 -10.64
C ARG A 76 -5.05 -12.09 -9.44
N MET A 77 -5.97 -11.22 -9.02
CA MET A 77 -5.76 -10.33 -7.87
C MET A 77 -5.58 -11.12 -6.58
N SER A 78 -6.45 -12.11 -6.33
CA SER A 78 -6.34 -12.96 -5.14
C SER A 78 -5.03 -13.77 -5.14
N TYR A 79 -4.61 -14.29 -6.30
CA TYR A 79 -3.29 -14.94 -6.42
C TYR A 79 -2.16 -13.98 -6.08
N ALA A 80 -2.17 -12.75 -6.61
CA ALA A 80 -1.14 -11.74 -6.29
C ALA A 80 -1.08 -11.46 -4.79
N ILE A 81 -2.24 -11.24 -4.15
CA ILE A 81 -2.35 -11.02 -2.70
C ILE A 81 -1.89 -12.27 -1.91
N SER A 82 -2.20 -13.48 -2.37
CA SER A 82 -1.77 -14.71 -1.69
C SER A 82 -0.25 -14.88 -1.64
N ARG A 83 0.47 -14.27 -2.60
CA ARG A 83 1.94 -14.31 -2.67
C ARG A 83 2.63 -13.20 -1.87
N MET A 84 1.87 -12.24 -1.33
CA MET A 84 2.38 -11.26 -0.36
C MET A 84 2.70 -11.95 0.98
N PRO A 85 3.49 -11.32 1.86
CA PRO A 85 3.83 -11.89 3.17
C PRO A 85 2.59 -12.34 3.97
N GLU A 86 2.73 -13.42 4.73
CA GLU A 86 1.62 -13.99 5.54
C GLU A 86 1.14 -13.02 6.63
N ASN A 87 2.03 -12.20 7.16
CA ASN A 87 1.74 -11.18 8.16
C ASN A 87 1.21 -9.85 7.58
N LEU A 88 0.59 -9.90 6.41
CA LEU A 88 -0.12 -8.77 5.81
C LEU A 88 -1.28 -8.37 6.72
N ALA A 89 -1.15 -7.21 7.37
CA ALA A 89 -2.15 -6.68 8.29
C ALA A 89 -3.14 -5.76 7.56
N ILE A 90 -2.65 -4.95 6.63
CA ILE A 90 -3.43 -3.92 5.93
C ILE A 90 -2.94 -3.83 4.49
N LEU A 91 -3.89 -3.73 3.55
CA LEU A 91 -3.63 -3.46 2.14
C LEU A 91 -4.60 -2.38 1.64
N GLY A 92 -4.09 -1.16 1.39
CA GLY A 92 -4.84 -0.16 0.63
C GLY A 92 -4.94 -0.59 -0.82
N VAL A 93 -6.07 -0.31 -1.43
CA VAL A 93 -6.32 -0.60 -2.85
C VAL A 93 -6.92 0.60 -3.54
N SER A 94 -6.74 0.69 -4.85
CA SER A 94 -7.39 1.70 -5.69
C SER A 94 -7.86 1.11 -7.01
N GLU A 95 -8.62 1.91 -7.75
CA GLU A 95 -9.27 1.50 -8.99
C GLU A 95 -10.21 0.32 -8.76
N VAL A 96 -11.03 0.44 -7.73
CA VAL A 96 -12.09 -0.49 -7.37
C VAL A 96 -13.44 0.20 -7.52
N GLU A 97 -14.40 -0.50 -8.09
CA GLU A 97 -15.70 0.08 -8.40
C GLU A 97 -16.54 0.31 -7.14
N ASN A 98 -16.76 -0.75 -6.37
CA ASN A 98 -17.67 -0.74 -5.23
C ASN A 98 -17.23 -1.74 -4.15
N ILE A 99 -17.96 -1.76 -3.04
CA ILE A 99 -17.68 -2.69 -1.94
C ILE A 99 -17.87 -4.17 -2.37
N GLY A 100 -18.82 -4.46 -3.26
CA GLY A 100 -19.15 -5.82 -3.72
C GLY A 100 -17.96 -6.48 -4.43
N VAL A 101 -17.24 -5.74 -5.30
CA VAL A 101 -16.06 -6.30 -5.97
C VAL A 101 -14.92 -6.62 -4.98
N LEU A 102 -14.83 -5.89 -3.88
CA LEU A 102 -13.86 -6.19 -2.81
C LEU A 102 -14.32 -7.38 -1.96
N GLU A 103 -15.63 -7.54 -1.71
CA GLU A 103 -16.19 -8.71 -1.02
C GLU A 103 -15.97 -9.97 -1.85
N ASP A 104 -16.20 -9.91 -3.17
CA ASP A 104 -15.91 -11.00 -4.10
C ASP A 104 -14.40 -11.34 -4.14
N LEU A 105 -13.54 -10.33 -4.07
CA LEU A 105 -12.08 -10.53 -4.03
C LEU A 105 -11.64 -11.26 -2.75
N VAL A 106 -12.08 -10.81 -1.58
CA VAL A 106 -11.66 -11.43 -0.31
C VAL A 106 -12.26 -12.80 -0.09
N ALA A 107 -13.39 -13.12 -0.76
CA ALA A 107 -14.03 -14.44 -0.75
C ALA A 107 -13.28 -15.48 -1.59
N GLN A 108 -12.31 -15.07 -2.44
CA GLN A 108 -11.57 -16.01 -3.28
C GLN A 108 -10.84 -17.08 -2.46
N PRO A 109 -10.92 -18.36 -2.86
CA PRO A 109 -10.35 -19.48 -2.10
C PRO A 109 -8.87 -19.31 -1.75
N THR A 110 -8.09 -18.65 -2.63
CA THR A 110 -6.65 -18.46 -2.47
C THR A 110 -6.24 -17.55 -1.31
N ILE A 111 -7.15 -16.67 -0.85
CA ILE A 111 -6.88 -15.71 0.24
C ILE A 111 -7.91 -15.73 1.37
N LYS A 112 -8.95 -16.56 1.28
CA LYS A 112 -10.02 -16.66 2.27
C LYS A 112 -9.49 -16.86 3.70
N GLU A 113 -8.48 -17.71 3.86
CA GLU A 113 -7.86 -18.02 5.15
C GLU A 113 -7.09 -16.85 5.76
N ARG A 114 -6.78 -15.79 4.98
CA ARG A 114 -6.17 -14.55 5.51
C ARG A 114 -7.14 -13.71 6.33
N ASN A 115 -8.43 -14.06 6.31
CA ASN A 115 -9.51 -13.36 7.01
C ASN A 115 -9.49 -11.84 6.75
N LEU A 116 -9.29 -11.48 5.48
CA LEU A 116 -9.33 -10.07 5.05
C LEU A 116 -10.78 -9.57 5.03
N ARG A 117 -10.97 -8.33 5.45
CA ARG A 117 -12.25 -7.62 5.42
C ARG A 117 -12.09 -6.32 4.64
N PRO A 118 -13.02 -5.98 3.75
CA PRO A 118 -12.96 -4.75 3.00
C PRO A 118 -13.60 -3.57 3.74
N ILE A 119 -13.09 -2.37 3.46
CA ILE A 119 -13.71 -1.08 3.74
C ILE A 119 -13.61 -0.25 2.47
N LEU A 120 -14.72 0.33 2.04
CA LEU A 120 -14.80 1.28 0.93
C LEU A 120 -15.91 2.28 1.24
N VAL A 121 -15.71 3.52 0.85
CA VAL A 121 -16.72 4.57 0.84
C VAL A 121 -16.73 5.14 -0.57
N GLU A 122 -17.85 5.02 -1.25
CA GLU A 122 -17.99 5.49 -2.62
C GLU A 122 -17.86 7.01 -2.72
N GLY A 123 -17.12 7.44 -3.72
CA GLY A 123 -16.81 8.82 -3.99
C GLY A 123 -17.47 9.36 -5.28
N PRO A 124 -17.18 10.61 -5.63
CA PRO A 124 -17.79 11.30 -6.76
C PRO A 124 -17.09 11.05 -8.11
N ASP A 125 -16.08 10.17 -8.18
CA ASP A 125 -15.42 9.91 -9.47
C ASP A 125 -16.45 9.46 -10.52
N LYS A 126 -16.41 10.11 -11.70
CA LYS A 126 -17.41 9.87 -12.75
C LYS A 126 -17.29 8.49 -13.38
N ARG A 127 -16.12 7.86 -13.33
CA ARG A 127 -15.90 6.50 -13.84
C ARG A 127 -16.38 5.42 -12.86
N GLY A 128 -16.72 5.83 -11.62
CA GLY A 128 -17.09 4.87 -10.58
C GLY A 128 -15.91 4.13 -9.96
N VAL A 129 -14.69 4.68 -9.98
CA VAL A 129 -13.56 4.05 -9.30
C VAL A 129 -13.25 4.78 -7.99
N ASP A 130 -12.95 3.99 -6.96
CA ASP A 130 -12.66 4.47 -5.63
C ASP A 130 -11.37 3.89 -5.06
N VAL A 131 -11.08 4.26 -3.81
CA VAL A 131 -10.06 3.65 -2.97
C VAL A 131 -10.71 2.82 -1.89
N GLY A 132 -10.05 1.74 -1.50
CA GLY A 132 -10.52 0.86 -0.43
C GLY A 132 -9.39 0.39 0.48
N LEU A 133 -9.75 -0.27 1.55
CA LEU A 133 -8.84 -0.89 2.49
C LEU A 133 -9.24 -2.35 2.71
N LEU A 134 -8.29 -3.28 2.52
CA LEU A 134 -8.42 -4.66 2.98
C LEU A 134 -7.59 -4.79 4.26
N TYR A 135 -8.19 -5.31 5.33
CA TYR A 135 -7.47 -5.53 6.58
C TYR A 135 -7.67 -6.94 7.12
N SER A 136 -6.64 -7.49 7.74
CA SER A 136 -6.75 -8.77 8.45
C SER A 136 -7.48 -8.55 9.78
N ALA A 137 -8.66 -9.14 9.91
CA ALA A 137 -9.45 -9.08 11.15
C ALA A 137 -8.74 -9.76 12.35
N ASN A 138 -7.68 -10.53 12.08
CA ASN A 138 -6.87 -11.16 13.12
C ASN A 138 -5.88 -10.18 13.78
N THR A 139 -5.52 -9.07 13.11
CA THR A 139 -4.44 -8.19 13.55
C THR A 139 -4.83 -6.73 13.64
N PHE A 140 -5.75 -6.26 12.83
CA PHE A 140 -6.20 -4.87 12.81
C PHE A 140 -7.68 -4.77 13.14
N ARG A 141 -8.03 -3.85 14.04
CA ARG A 141 -9.40 -3.56 14.45
C ARG A 141 -9.74 -2.11 14.14
N PRO A 142 -10.50 -1.82 13.07
CA PRO A 142 -10.97 -0.48 12.75
C PRO A 142 -11.82 0.09 13.89
N THR A 143 -11.69 1.39 14.15
CA THR A 143 -12.45 2.12 15.17
C THR A 143 -13.19 3.33 14.60
N ASN A 144 -12.68 3.90 13.50
CA ASN A 144 -13.31 5.02 12.81
C ASN A 144 -12.98 4.97 11.31
N VAL A 145 -13.94 5.37 10.49
CA VAL A 145 -13.80 5.46 9.01
C VAL A 145 -14.34 6.83 8.60
N THR A 146 -13.53 7.57 7.85
CA THR A 146 -13.93 8.85 7.24
C THR A 146 -13.50 8.88 5.78
N SER A 147 -14.31 9.52 4.96
CA SER A 147 -13.98 9.83 3.56
C SER A 147 -13.97 11.35 3.40
N THR A 148 -12.92 11.87 2.78
CA THR A 148 -12.73 13.31 2.60
C THR A 148 -12.67 13.65 1.12
N ARG A 149 -13.60 14.50 0.70
CA ARG A 149 -13.62 15.00 -0.69
C ARG A 149 -12.47 15.95 -0.93
N ILE A 150 -11.85 15.81 -2.11
CA ILE A 150 -10.86 16.77 -2.57
C ILE A 150 -11.57 18.07 -2.96
N ILE A 151 -11.19 19.16 -2.29
CA ILE A 151 -11.68 20.49 -2.58
C ILE A 151 -10.76 21.13 -3.63
N SER A 152 -11.34 21.60 -4.72
CA SER A 152 -10.62 22.26 -5.80
C SER A 152 -11.42 23.44 -6.32
N GLU A 153 -10.74 24.54 -6.68
CA GLU A 153 -11.35 25.67 -7.40
C GLU A 153 -11.57 25.39 -8.89
N ILE A 154 -11.08 24.23 -9.37
CA ILE A 154 -11.27 23.80 -10.77
C ILE A 154 -12.73 23.38 -10.94
N PRO A 155 -13.50 24.03 -11.84
CA PRO A 155 -14.90 23.67 -12.07
C PRO A 155 -15.06 22.21 -12.51
N ASP A 156 -16.15 21.59 -12.09
CA ASP A 156 -16.52 20.21 -12.47
C ASP A 156 -15.42 19.16 -12.20
N PHE A 157 -14.60 19.41 -11.18
CA PHE A 157 -13.56 18.51 -10.78
C PHE A 157 -14.09 17.42 -9.82
N TYR A 158 -14.42 16.28 -10.39
CA TYR A 158 -14.85 15.08 -9.68
C TYR A 158 -13.74 14.03 -9.73
N THR A 159 -13.30 13.56 -8.57
CA THR A 159 -12.26 12.55 -8.43
C THR A 159 -12.51 11.72 -7.16
N ARG A 160 -11.65 10.73 -6.91
CA ARG A 160 -11.75 9.85 -5.74
C ARG A 160 -11.60 10.64 -4.45
N ASP A 161 -12.46 10.35 -3.50
CA ASP A 161 -12.32 10.82 -2.12
C ASP A 161 -11.10 10.13 -1.47
N GLN A 162 -10.60 10.71 -0.37
CA GLN A 162 -9.49 10.15 0.39
C GLN A 162 -10.04 9.41 1.61
N LEU A 163 -9.79 8.11 1.69
CA LEU A 163 -10.27 7.25 2.75
C LEU A 163 -9.30 7.27 3.94
N CYS A 164 -9.77 7.63 5.13
CA CYS A 164 -8.99 7.53 6.36
C CYS A 164 -9.65 6.52 7.31
N VAL A 165 -8.90 5.46 7.65
CA VAL A 165 -9.33 4.44 8.61
C VAL A 165 -8.41 4.48 9.81
N SER A 166 -8.99 4.81 10.98
CA SER A 166 -8.31 4.71 12.27
C SER A 166 -8.61 3.36 12.91
N GLY A 167 -7.62 2.75 13.57
CA GLY A 167 -7.81 1.45 14.20
C GLY A 167 -6.62 1.00 15.03
N MET A 168 -6.83 -0.10 15.74
CA MET A 168 -5.82 -0.68 16.62
C MET A 168 -5.04 -1.78 15.89
N LEU A 169 -3.71 -1.61 15.79
CA LEU A 169 -2.76 -2.61 15.35
C LEU A 169 -1.85 -2.95 16.54
N ASP A 170 -1.88 -4.17 17.00
CA ASP A 170 -1.08 -4.64 18.15
C ASP A 170 -1.13 -3.69 19.37
N GLY A 171 -2.34 -3.26 19.73
CA GLY A 171 -2.59 -2.38 20.89
C GLY A 171 -2.22 -0.91 20.69
N GLU A 172 -1.80 -0.48 19.49
CA GLU A 172 -1.51 0.92 19.17
C GLU A 172 -2.53 1.48 18.18
N LEU A 173 -2.99 2.70 18.44
CA LEU A 173 -3.85 3.43 17.50
C LEU A 173 -3.02 3.92 16.33
N ILE A 174 -3.41 3.53 15.12
CA ILE A 174 -2.84 4.01 13.88
C ILE A 174 -3.92 4.60 12.98
N HIS A 175 -3.52 5.48 12.09
CA HIS A 175 -4.38 6.11 11.09
C HIS A 175 -3.84 5.77 9.70
N VAL A 176 -4.66 5.17 8.87
CA VAL A 176 -4.30 4.75 7.51
C VAL A 176 -5.10 5.58 6.53
N ILE A 177 -4.42 6.36 5.71
CA ILE A 177 -5.02 7.19 4.67
C ILE A 177 -4.73 6.53 3.33
N VAL A 178 -5.77 6.10 2.63
CA VAL A 178 -5.67 5.53 1.28
C VAL A 178 -6.08 6.57 0.27
N ILE A 179 -5.22 6.81 -0.72
CA ILE A 179 -5.40 7.84 -1.74
C ILE A 179 -5.24 7.28 -3.15
N HIS A 180 -5.89 7.92 -4.10
CA HIS A 180 -5.59 7.82 -5.51
C HIS A 180 -5.74 9.21 -6.13
N TRP A 181 -4.63 9.93 -6.27
CA TRP A 181 -4.63 11.29 -6.78
C TRP A 181 -4.96 11.35 -8.28
N PRO A 182 -5.35 12.53 -8.80
CA PRO A 182 -5.66 12.72 -10.21
C PRO A 182 -4.49 12.34 -11.12
N SER A 183 -4.79 11.56 -12.16
CA SER A 183 -3.78 11.10 -13.12
C SER A 183 -3.14 12.25 -13.91
N ARG A 184 -2.02 11.96 -14.58
CA ARG A 184 -1.33 12.89 -15.49
C ARG A 184 -2.07 13.07 -16.83
N GLY A 185 -3.37 12.75 -16.86
CA GLY A 185 -4.24 12.90 -18.04
C GLY A 185 -4.20 14.29 -18.64
N GLY A 186 -4.00 14.38 -19.95
CA GLY A 186 -3.83 15.65 -20.67
C GLY A 186 -2.44 16.29 -20.49
N GLY A 187 -1.50 15.59 -19.88
CA GLY A 187 -0.11 15.99 -19.64
C GLY A 187 0.19 16.36 -18.18
N GLU A 188 1.38 16.02 -17.76
CA GLU A 188 1.86 16.18 -16.37
C GLU A 188 1.70 17.61 -15.85
N ARG A 189 2.20 18.61 -16.61
CA ARG A 189 2.15 20.02 -16.22
C ARG A 189 0.71 20.54 -16.12
N ARG A 190 -0.18 20.14 -17.06
CA ARG A 190 -1.56 20.59 -17.09
C ARG A 190 -2.37 20.02 -15.93
N SER A 191 -2.09 18.80 -15.53
CA SER A 191 -2.80 18.09 -14.45
C SER A 191 -2.22 18.35 -13.05
N ALA A 192 -1.01 18.92 -12.95
CA ALA A 192 -0.31 19.16 -11.66
C ALA A 192 -1.15 19.96 -10.64
N PRO A 193 -1.93 21.02 -10.99
CA PRO A 193 -2.75 21.73 -10.02
C PRO A 193 -3.77 20.83 -9.31
N ARG A 194 -4.32 19.82 -10.00
CA ARG A 194 -5.29 18.87 -9.44
C ARG A 194 -4.64 17.97 -8.37
N ARG A 195 -3.39 17.55 -8.61
CA ARG A 195 -2.63 16.77 -7.62
C ARG A 195 -2.17 17.64 -6.44
N ALA A 196 -1.88 18.92 -6.68
CA ALA A 196 -1.61 19.87 -5.61
C ALA A 196 -2.82 20.04 -4.68
N ASP A 197 -4.06 20.12 -5.22
CA ASP A 197 -5.30 20.16 -4.43
C ASP A 197 -5.48 18.87 -3.62
N ALA A 198 -5.26 17.72 -4.25
CA ALA A 198 -5.32 16.43 -3.57
C ALA A 198 -4.28 16.32 -2.43
N ALA A 199 -3.06 16.80 -2.66
CA ALA A 199 -1.99 16.83 -1.66
C ALA A 199 -2.33 17.72 -0.46
N ARG A 200 -2.88 18.92 -0.70
CA ARG A 200 -3.35 19.82 0.36
C ARG A 200 -4.46 19.18 1.19
N THR A 201 -5.39 18.47 0.53
CA THR A 201 -6.45 17.73 1.24
C THR A 201 -5.86 16.62 2.12
N THR A 202 -4.90 15.84 1.60
CA THR A 202 -4.19 14.82 2.39
C THR A 202 -3.47 15.45 3.58
N ARG A 203 -2.78 16.58 3.37
CA ARG A 203 -2.09 17.33 4.43
C ARG A 203 -3.07 17.80 5.50
N HIS A 204 -4.22 18.34 5.11
CA HIS A 204 -5.27 18.76 6.05
C HIS A 204 -5.79 17.62 6.93
N ILE A 205 -5.97 16.42 6.36
CA ILE A 205 -6.34 15.22 7.15
C ILE A 205 -5.24 14.94 8.21
N CYS A 206 -3.95 14.95 7.78
CA CYS A 206 -2.84 14.74 8.70
C CYS A 206 -2.77 15.79 9.79
N ASP A 207 -2.93 17.07 9.46
CA ASP A 207 -2.91 18.18 10.44
C ASP A 207 -4.03 18.06 11.46
N SER A 208 -5.22 17.64 11.02
CA SER A 208 -6.35 17.38 11.91
C SER A 208 -6.04 16.25 12.92
N LEU A 209 -5.37 15.19 12.48
CA LEU A 209 -4.93 14.09 13.34
C LEU A 209 -3.82 14.54 14.29
N PHE A 210 -2.84 15.31 13.82
CA PHE A 210 -1.76 15.86 14.64
C PHE A 210 -2.27 16.89 15.66
N ALA A 211 -3.33 17.63 15.37
CA ALA A 211 -3.98 18.53 16.33
C ALA A 211 -4.58 17.77 17.51
N ILE A 212 -5.07 16.55 17.31
CA ILE A 212 -5.59 15.68 18.36
C ILE A 212 -4.44 15.01 19.12
N ASN A 213 -3.47 14.48 18.41
CA ASN A 213 -2.29 13.82 18.97
C ASN A 213 -1.06 14.10 18.10
N ALA A 214 -0.15 14.94 18.58
CA ALA A 214 1.05 15.30 17.84
C ALA A 214 2.01 14.11 17.58
N ASP A 215 1.82 12.98 18.30
CA ASP A 215 2.53 11.72 18.10
C ASP A 215 1.67 10.68 17.33
N ALA A 216 0.64 11.12 16.60
CA ALA A 216 -0.22 10.23 15.83
C ALA A 216 0.60 9.40 14.85
N LYS A 217 0.37 8.08 14.85
CA LYS A 217 0.94 7.17 13.87
C LYS A 217 0.10 7.18 12.60
N ILE A 218 0.54 7.91 11.61
CA ILE A 218 -0.14 8.06 10.32
C ILE A 218 0.63 7.29 9.24
N VAL A 219 -0.09 6.54 8.42
CA VAL A 219 0.39 5.94 7.18
C VAL A 219 -0.47 6.49 6.05
N ILE A 220 0.15 7.14 5.08
CA ILE A 220 -0.49 7.53 3.82
C ILE A 220 0.03 6.57 2.77
N MET A 221 -0.86 5.92 2.04
CA MET A 221 -0.50 5.01 0.97
C MET A 221 -1.45 5.16 -0.21
N GLY A 222 -0.92 4.99 -1.41
CA GLY A 222 -1.76 5.16 -2.59
C GLY A 222 -0.97 5.31 -3.88
N ASP A 223 -1.74 5.45 -4.96
CA ASP A 223 -1.26 5.94 -6.24
C ASP A 223 -1.31 7.47 -6.24
N PHE A 224 -0.15 8.09 -6.07
CA PHE A 224 0.02 9.54 -6.06
C PHE A 224 -0.03 10.15 -7.46
N ASN A 225 0.08 9.35 -8.51
CA ASN A 225 0.23 9.82 -9.89
C ASN A 225 1.38 10.84 -10.09
N ASP A 226 2.25 10.95 -9.09
CA ASP A 226 3.47 11.76 -9.08
C ASP A 226 4.59 10.97 -8.39
N ASP A 227 5.84 11.27 -8.76
CA ASP A 227 7.03 10.66 -8.18
C ASP A 227 7.35 11.27 -6.80
N PRO A 228 8.14 10.59 -5.94
CA PRO A 228 8.52 11.09 -4.61
C PRO A 228 9.23 12.45 -4.58
N VAL A 229 9.66 12.96 -5.72
CA VAL A 229 10.38 14.23 -5.88
C VAL A 229 9.49 15.36 -6.42
N ASP A 230 8.25 15.07 -6.79
CA ASP A 230 7.37 16.05 -7.39
C ASP A 230 6.80 17.03 -6.36
N ALA A 231 6.47 18.25 -6.82
CA ALA A 231 6.03 19.35 -5.95
C ALA A 231 4.78 19.00 -5.13
N SER A 232 3.86 18.19 -5.68
CA SER A 232 2.68 17.73 -4.93
C SER A 232 3.07 16.98 -3.65
N VAL A 233 4.12 16.16 -3.70
CA VAL A 233 4.61 15.38 -2.56
C VAL A 233 5.48 16.22 -1.63
N ILE A 234 6.48 16.93 -2.20
CA ILE A 234 7.49 17.64 -1.40
C ILE A 234 6.93 18.95 -0.83
N GLU A 235 6.23 19.76 -1.65
CA GLU A 235 5.82 21.11 -1.26
C GLU A 235 4.38 21.14 -0.72
N HIS A 236 3.43 20.50 -1.41
CA HIS A 236 2.01 20.61 -1.05
C HIS A 236 1.60 19.63 0.05
N LEU A 237 2.11 18.40 0.06
CA LEU A 237 1.94 17.47 1.17
C LEU A 237 2.96 17.74 2.30
N GLY A 238 4.12 18.31 1.98
CA GLY A 238 5.16 18.66 2.95
C GLY A 238 5.95 17.47 3.47
N VAL A 239 6.35 16.57 2.57
CA VAL A 239 7.01 15.32 2.95
C VAL A 239 8.52 15.44 2.91
N ARG A 240 9.20 14.95 3.96
CA ARG A 240 10.65 14.84 4.01
C ARG A 240 11.15 13.65 3.19
N PRO A 241 12.16 13.85 2.33
CA PRO A 241 12.73 12.78 1.54
C PRO A 241 13.67 11.86 2.34
N THR A 242 14.22 12.34 3.46
CA THR A 242 15.21 11.63 4.27
C THR A 242 14.68 11.35 5.67
N ARG A 243 15.05 10.20 6.23
CA ARG A 243 14.70 9.83 7.61
C ARG A 243 15.34 10.73 8.65
N GLY A 244 16.58 11.18 8.39
CA GLY A 244 17.29 12.04 9.31
C GLY A 244 16.70 13.45 9.34
N GLY A 245 16.46 13.98 10.56
CA GLY A 245 15.91 15.32 10.76
C GLY A 245 14.40 15.44 10.59
N THR A 246 13.66 14.34 10.43
CA THR A 246 12.20 14.36 10.50
C THR A 246 11.78 14.67 11.94
N ALA A 247 11.05 15.76 12.12
CA ALA A 247 10.60 16.23 13.41
C ALA A 247 9.15 15.80 13.69
N LYS A 248 8.73 15.98 14.94
CA LYS A 248 7.35 15.71 15.37
C LYS A 248 6.35 16.48 14.51
N GLY A 249 5.30 15.80 14.05
CA GLY A 249 4.29 16.35 13.13
C GLY A 249 4.72 16.42 11.66
N GLU A 250 5.92 15.93 11.33
CA GLU A 250 6.37 15.81 9.95
C GLU A 250 6.11 14.42 9.35
N LEU A 251 6.17 14.36 8.04
CA LEU A 251 5.94 13.16 7.24
C LEU A 251 7.25 12.75 6.55
N PHE A 252 7.51 11.45 6.46
CA PHE A 252 8.68 10.85 5.81
C PHE A 252 8.25 9.91 4.70
N ASN A 253 8.87 10.03 3.52
CA ASN A 253 8.60 9.15 2.38
C ASN A 253 9.48 7.90 2.41
N THR A 254 8.89 6.76 2.71
CA THR A 254 9.61 5.47 2.81
C THR A 254 10.06 4.92 1.45
N THR A 255 9.53 5.45 0.34
CA THR A 255 9.82 5.00 -1.03
C THR A 255 10.82 5.89 -1.77
N TYR A 256 11.20 7.05 -1.19
CA TYR A 256 12.12 8.00 -1.83
C TYR A 256 13.46 7.36 -2.24
N ASP A 257 14.08 6.59 -1.34
CA ASP A 257 15.35 5.92 -1.62
C ASP A 257 15.24 4.83 -2.70
N LEU A 258 14.07 4.20 -2.82
CA LEU A 258 13.79 3.25 -3.90
C LEU A 258 13.75 3.97 -5.25
N TYR A 259 13.02 5.09 -5.31
CA TYR A 259 12.98 5.95 -6.49
C TYR A 259 14.39 6.42 -6.92
N LYS A 260 15.21 6.88 -5.98
CA LYS A 260 16.60 7.31 -6.26
C LYS A 260 17.49 6.19 -6.79
N LYS A 261 17.14 4.93 -6.52
CA LYS A 261 17.80 3.72 -7.05
C LYS A 261 17.22 3.28 -8.41
N GLY A 262 16.29 4.05 -8.98
CA GLY A 262 15.64 3.71 -10.24
C GLY A 262 14.58 2.61 -10.13
N ILE A 263 14.10 2.30 -8.91
CA ILE A 263 13.03 1.33 -8.70
C ILE A 263 11.69 2.06 -8.82
N GLY A 264 10.84 1.60 -9.74
CA GLY A 264 9.50 2.11 -9.95
C GLY A 264 8.43 1.07 -9.65
N SER A 265 7.19 1.53 -9.51
CA SER A 265 6.01 0.67 -9.38
C SER A 265 5.26 0.50 -10.70
N LEU A 266 5.44 1.40 -11.65
CA LEU A 266 4.89 1.31 -13.00
C LEU A 266 5.89 1.83 -14.03
N ALA A 267 5.65 1.48 -15.30
CA ALA A 267 6.47 1.96 -16.41
C ALA A 267 5.59 2.54 -17.53
N TYR A 268 5.95 3.71 -18.01
CA TYR A 268 5.28 4.39 -19.11
C TYR A 268 6.32 5.00 -20.05
N GLN A 269 6.21 4.74 -21.37
CA GLN A 269 7.12 5.24 -22.41
C GLN A 269 8.61 5.00 -22.06
N ASP A 270 8.93 3.79 -21.63
CA ASP A 270 10.28 3.35 -21.23
C ASP A 270 10.88 4.09 -20.03
N LYS A 271 10.05 4.86 -19.27
CA LYS A 271 10.40 5.49 -18.01
C LYS A 271 9.71 4.78 -16.85
N TRP A 272 10.48 4.43 -15.84
CA TRP A 272 9.96 3.95 -14.56
C TRP A 272 9.55 5.13 -13.67
N ASN A 273 8.33 5.08 -13.14
CA ASN A 273 7.83 6.01 -12.14
C ASN A 273 7.50 5.23 -10.86
N LEU A 274 7.54 5.92 -9.72
CA LEU A 274 7.17 5.34 -8.43
C LEU A 274 5.98 6.12 -7.87
N PHE A 275 4.79 5.85 -8.42
CA PHE A 275 3.55 6.51 -8.02
C PHE A 275 2.88 5.85 -6.82
N ASP A 276 3.13 4.55 -6.61
CA ASP A 276 2.58 3.78 -5.50
C ASP A 276 3.49 3.94 -4.28
N GLN A 277 3.21 4.97 -3.47
CA GLN A 277 4.08 5.38 -2.38
C GLN A 277 3.47 5.03 -1.02
N ILE A 278 4.37 4.93 0.00
CA ILE A 278 3.99 4.82 1.40
C ILE A 278 4.76 5.89 2.16
N ILE A 279 4.01 6.81 2.78
CA ILE A 279 4.51 7.93 3.58
C ILE A 279 4.04 7.72 5.01
N ILE A 280 4.89 8.02 5.98
CA ILE A 280 4.61 7.80 7.41
C ILE A 280 4.91 9.05 8.23
N SER A 281 4.22 9.20 9.36
CA SER A 281 4.57 10.23 10.35
C SER A 281 5.87 9.88 11.08
N GLU A 282 6.53 10.89 11.65
CA GLU A 282 7.77 10.74 12.42
C GLU A 282 7.66 9.69 13.53
N SER A 283 6.52 9.59 14.18
CA SER A 283 6.26 8.64 15.26
C SER A 283 6.52 7.16 14.93
N TRP A 284 6.51 6.78 13.64
CA TRP A 284 6.93 5.46 13.17
C TRP A 284 8.46 5.27 13.15
N LEU A 285 9.23 6.35 13.24
CA LEU A 285 10.72 6.34 13.21
C LEU A 285 11.33 6.23 14.61
N SER A 286 10.51 6.26 15.65
CA SER A 286 10.93 6.14 17.05
C SER A 286 11.65 4.81 17.28
N SER A 287 12.71 4.85 18.08
CA SER A 287 13.51 3.67 18.47
C SER A 287 12.93 2.93 19.69
N SER A 288 11.72 3.27 20.15
CA SER A 288 11.10 2.60 21.30
C SER A 288 10.79 1.14 20.98
N ALA A 289 11.43 0.22 21.68
CA ALA A 289 11.23 -1.21 21.51
C ALA A 289 9.80 -1.70 21.83
N ALA A 290 9.04 -0.89 22.58
CA ALA A 290 7.66 -1.20 23.00
C ALA A 290 6.61 -0.68 22.03
N SER A 291 7.01 0.01 20.97
CA SER A 291 6.13 0.65 19.99
C SER A 291 6.37 0.10 18.59
N LEU A 292 5.30 0.08 17.78
CA LEU A 292 5.38 -0.23 16.35
C LEU A 292 6.33 0.75 15.67
N THR A 293 7.33 0.24 14.98
CA THR A 293 8.40 1.02 14.36
C THR A 293 8.57 0.61 12.89
N TYR A 294 8.79 1.59 12.03
CA TYR A 294 9.11 1.36 10.63
C TYR A 294 10.45 0.60 10.50
N TRP A 295 10.44 -0.45 9.71
CA TRP A 295 11.64 -1.22 9.40
C TRP A 295 12.13 -0.95 7.97
N ARG A 296 11.32 -1.31 6.96
CA ARG A 296 11.67 -1.17 5.54
C ARG A 296 10.45 -1.12 4.63
N THR A 297 10.65 -0.60 3.42
CA THR A 297 9.68 -0.65 2.31
C THR A 297 10.31 -1.29 1.08
N VAL A 298 9.52 -2.01 0.30
CA VAL A 298 9.93 -2.59 -0.98
C VAL A 298 8.81 -2.42 -2.02
N ILE A 299 9.17 -2.43 -3.30
CA ILE A 299 8.24 -2.68 -4.40
C ILE A 299 8.18 -4.18 -4.64
N PHE A 300 6.98 -4.75 -4.58
CA PHE A 300 6.76 -6.20 -4.72
C PHE A 300 6.68 -6.60 -6.20
N ASN A 301 7.79 -6.47 -6.92
CA ASN A 301 7.94 -6.69 -8.35
C ASN A 301 8.34 -8.15 -8.67
N LYS A 302 7.55 -9.11 -8.23
CA LYS A 302 7.83 -10.52 -8.49
C LYS A 302 7.67 -10.88 -9.96
N ASN A 303 8.47 -11.84 -10.45
CA ASN A 303 8.49 -12.26 -11.86
C ASN A 303 7.09 -12.56 -12.41
N PHE A 304 6.20 -13.17 -11.63
CA PHE A 304 4.86 -13.52 -12.10
C PHE A 304 3.98 -12.28 -12.34
N LEU A 305 4.27 -11.14 -11.67
CA LEU A 305 3.57 -9.87 -11.88
C LEU A 305 4.10 -9.10 -13.10
N ALA A 306 5.22 -9.50 -13.64
CA ALA A 306 5.89 -8.81 -14.73
C ALA A 306 5.68 -9.52 -16.07
N GLN A 307 5.67 -8.75 -17.15
CA GLN A 307 5.66 -9.28 -18.51
C GLN A 307 6.97 -10.02 -18.81
N GLN A 308 6.88 -11.27 -19.27
CA GLN A 308 8.04 -12.15 -19.39
C GLN A 308 8.77 -12.00 -20.71
N SER A 309 8.12 -11.45 -21.75
CA SER A 309 8.68 -11.35 -23.09
C SER A 309 8.17 -10.12 -23.86
N GLY A 310 8.75 -9.89 -25.03
CA GLY A 310 8.34 -8.81 -25.93
C GLY A 310 8.90 -7.44 -25.54
N LYS A 311 8.37 -6.40 -26.18
CA LYS A 311 8.80 -4.99 -26.01
C LYS A 311 8.72 -4.52 -24.56
N TYR A 312 7.72 -4.96 -23.83
CA TYR A 312 7.44 -4.51 -22.45
C TYR A 312 7.92 -5.52 -21.40
N LYS A 313 8.92 -6.36 -21.74
CA LYS A 313 9.51 -7.30 -20.77
C LYS A 313 9.96 -6.57 -19.51
N GLY A 314 9.53 -7.06 -18.34
CA GLY A 314 9.83 -6.50 -17.05
C GLY A 314 8.78 -5.48 -16.54
N TYR A 315 7.94 -4.93 -17.42
CA TYR A 315 6.83 -4.06 -16.99
C TYR A 315 5.78 -4.88 -16.23
N PRO A 316 4.96 -4.24 -15.40
CA PRO A 316 3.80 -4.91 -14.81
C PRO A 316 2.93 -5.56 -15.89
N LEU A 317 2.48 -6.78 -15.63
CA LEU A 317 1.59 -7.53 -16.54
C LEU A 317 0.16 -7.07 -16.30
N ARG A 318 -0.26 -6.08 -17.06
CA ARG A 318 -1.54 -5.42 -16.96
C ARG A 318 -2.71 -6.26 -17.47
N THR A 319 -3.93 -5.88 -17.10
CA THR A 319 -5.18 -6.55 -17.48
C THR A 319 -5.48 -6.41 -18.96
N HIS A 320 -5.28 -5.20 -19.52
CA HIS A 320 -5.43 -4.90 -20.95
C HIS A 320 -4.20 -4.17 -21.48
N SER A 321 -3.82 -4.44 -22.72
CA SER A 321 -2.76 -3.73 -23.43
C SER A 321 -3.24 -3.34 -24.82
N GLY A 322 -3.33 -2.03 -25.10
CA GLY A 322 -3.84 -1.54 -26.38
C GLY A 322 -5.27 -2.01 -26.68
N GLY A 323 -6.14 -2.09 -25.68
CA GLY A 323 -7.51 -2.60 -25.80
C GLY A 323 -7.64 -4.14 -25.82
N VAL A 324 -6.50 -4.87 -25.90
CA VAL A 324 -6.51 -6.34 -25.94
C VAL A 324 -6.45 -6.89 -24.51
N TRP A 325 -7.30 -7.87 -24.21
CA TRP A 325 -7.27 -8.63 -22.96
C TRP A 325 -6.01 -9.47 -22.86
N THR A 326 -5.17 -9.19 -21.87
CA THR A 326 -3.91 -9.91 -21.61
C THR A 326 -4.00 -10.88 -20.44
N ASN A 327 -5.10 -10.82 -19.68
CA ASN A 327 -5.31 -11.63 -18.49
C ASN A 327 -4.17 -11.48 -17.47
N GLY A 328 -3.68 -10.26 -17.32
CA GLY A 328 -2.64 -9.92 -16.36
C GLY A 328 -3.18 -9.63 -14.96
N TYR A 329 -2.35 -8.97 -14.17
CA TYR A 329 -2.65 -8.61 -12.79
C TYR A 329 -3.06 -7.14 -12.67
N SER A 330 -2.09 -6.25 -12.85
CA SER A 330 -2.24 -4.80 -12.80
C SER A 330 -1.10 -4.16 -13.59
N ASP A 331 -1.28 -2.91 -14.03
CA ASP A 331 -0.21 -2.07 -14.59
C ASP A 331 0.68 -1.42 -13.53
N HIS A 332 0.47 -1.78 -12.26
CA HIS A 332 1.27 -1.36 -11.12
C HIS A 332 1.84 -2.57 -10.36
N PHE A 333 3.00 -2.39 -9.73
CA PHE A 333 3.52 -3.31 -8.71
C PHE A 333 3.14 -2.81 -7.32
N PRO A 334 2.74 -3.71 -6.39
CA PRO A 334 2.43 -3.32 -5.02
C PRO A 334 3.63 -2.72 -4.27
N SER A 335 3.37 -1.76 -3.40
CA SER A 335 4.31 -1.26 -2.39
C SER A 335 4.01 -1.90 -1.05
N LEU A 336 5.04 -2.46 -0.38
CA LEU A 336 4.89 -3.14 0.91
C LEU A 336 5.86 -2.57 1.94
N MET A 337 5.34 -2.21 3.11
CA MET A 337 6.08 -1.69 4.25
C MET A 337 6.02 -2.68 5.42
N TRP A 338 7.17 -3.00 6.02
CA TRP A 338 7.28 -3.76 7.25
C TRP A 338 7.40 -2.84 8.45
N VAL A 339 6.61 -3.14 9.46
CA VAL A 339 6.69 -2.55 10.79
C VAL A 339 6.95 -3.64 11.82
N VAL A 340 7.70 -3.31 12.86
CA VAL A 340 8.16 -4.25 13.87
C VAL A 340 7.89 -3.71 15.27
N LYS A 341 7.69 -4.64 16.22
CA LYS A 341 7.56 -4.35 17.64
C LYS A 341 8.20 -5.50 18.44
N ASN A 342 8.96 -5.21 19.50
CA ASN A 342 9.45 -6.27 20.36
C ASN A 342 8.27 -6.95 21.07
N LYS A 343 8.29 -8.28 21.11
CA LYS A 343 7.37 -9.04 21.99
C LYS A 343 7.60 -8.62 23.44
N LYS A 344 6.48 -8.42 24.14
CA LYS A 344 6.49 -8.19 25.59
C LYS A 344 6.92 -9.45 26.35
#